data_de81abf5b46399c938f3aaaf38413286
#
_entry.id   de81abf5b46399c938f3aaaf38413286
#
_cell.length_a   1.000
_cell.length_b   1.000
_cell.length_c   1.000
_cell.angle_alpha   90.00
_cell.angle_beta   90.00
_cell.angle_gamma   90.00
#
_symmetry.space_group_name_H-M   'P 1'
#
loop_
_entity.id
_entity.type
_entity.pdbx_description
1 polymer ?
#
loop_
_entity_poly.entity_id
_entity_poly.type
_entity_poly.pdbx_seq_one_letter_code
_entity_poly.pdbx_strand_id
1 'polypeptide(L)'
;MTKIDIFSGFLGAGKTTLIKKLIAEAYTGEQLVLIENEFGEIGIDGGFLQEAGINITEMNSGCICCSLVGDFGKALQQVMDTYHPDRILIEPSGVGKLSDVIRAVQNLEMHDVVLNGFTTVVDATKAKMYMKNFGEFFNNQVEHASAIILSRTAGMSREKLDTCVALLREKNPTATIVTTPWDELNGKQLLAAMERRDTLAAALEELAEEQEHEHHHHHHHDDDDECECGCHDHDHDHEHEHHHHHADEVFTSWGKETAHPYEKQELAAALEALDTGDYGQVLRAKGIVAGTDGKWLHFDYVPGEVEIRNGAAGVTGRLCVIGAELKEDALTSLFHLN
;
A
#
# COMPACT_ATOMS: atom_id res chain seq x y z
N MET A 1 -20.09 9.14 -15.29
CA MET A 1 -19.83 8.85 -13.88
C MET A 1 -18.53 8.08 -13.81
N THR A 2 -17.49 8.68 -13.28
CA THR A 2 -16.14 8.10 -13.21
C THR A 2 -16.05 7.09 -12.09
N LYS A 3 -15.52 5.89 -12.38
CA LYS A 3 -15.29 4.86 -11.39
C LYS A 3 -13.95 5.08 -10.68
N ILE A 4 -13.91 4.89 -9.37
CA ILE A 4 -12.67 4.85 -8.59
C ILE A 4 -12.43 3.44 -8.06
N ASP A 5 -11.27 2.87 -8.38
CA ASP A 5 -10.78 1.61 -7.84
C ASP A 5 -9.51 1.86 -7.01
N ILE A 6 -9.49 1.35 -5.78
CA ILE A 6 -8.36 1.46 -4.87
C ILE A 6 -7.63 0.12 -4.81
N PHE A 7 -6.31 0.14 -5.09
CA PHE A 7 -5.43 -1.03 -5.09
C PHE A 7 -4.47 -0.97 -3.91
N SER A 8 -4.90 -1.46 -2.77
CA SER A 8 -4.10 -1.56 -1.55
C SER A 8 -3.32 -2.86 -1.49
N GLY A 9 -2.48 -2.99 -0.49
CA GLY A 9 -1.66 -4.17 -0.21
C GLY A 9 -0.28 -3.80 0.27
N PHE A 10 0.32 -4.64 1.09
CA PHE A 10 1.60 -4.37 1.73
C PHE A 10 2.74 -4.25 0.71
N LEU A 11 3.91 -3.77 1.17
CA LEU A 11 5.07 -3.55 0.32
C LEU A 11 5.46 -4.85 -0.41
N GLY A 12 5.72 -4.75 -1.72
CA GLY A 12 6.11 -5.87 -2.56
C GLY A 12 5.04 -6.95 -2.80
N ALA A 13 3.79 -6.72 -2.41
CA ALA A 13 2.70 -7.67 -2.62
C ALA A 13 2.32 -7.89 -4.11
N GLY A 14 2.71 -6.98 -5.01
CA GLY A 14 2.44 -7.09 -6.45
C GLY A 14 1.32 -6.16 -6.94
N LYS A 15 0.99 -5.08 -6.24
CA LYS A 15 -0.06 -4.10 -6.63
C LYS A 15 0.14 -3.60 -8.06
N THR A 16 1.28 -3.01 -8.36
CA THR A 16 1.64 -2.49 -9.68
C THR A 16 1.57 -3.56 -10.76
N THR A 17 1.95 -4.81 -10.45
CA THR A 17 1.85 -5.96 -11.39
C THR A 17 0.39 -6.27 -11.72
N LEU A 18 -0.49 -6.29 -10.72
CA LEU A 18 -1.92 -6.49 -10.92
C LEU A 18 -2.52 -5.36 -11.76
N ILE A 19 -2.21 -4.10 -11.44
CA ILE A 19 -2.67 -2.92 -12.16
C ILE A 19 -2.26 -3.02 -13.64
N LYS A 20 -0.99 -3.33 -13.93
CA LYS A 20 -0.49 -3.51 -15.31
C LYS A 20 -1.26 -4.59 -16.07
N LYS A 21 -1.54 -5.73 -15.42
CA LYS A 21 -2.31 -6.82 -16.04
C LYS A 21 -3.75 -6.38 -16.34
N LEU A 22 -4.42 -5.68 -15.43
CA LEU A 22 -5.78 -5.18 -15.63
C LEU A 22 -5.84 -4.14 -16.75
N ILE A 23 -4.87 -3.24 -16.82
CA ILE A 23 -4.75 -2.25 -17.89
C ILE A 23 -4.64 -2.93 -19.24
N ALA A 24 -3.77 -3.92 -19.36
CA ALA A 24 -3.52 -4.62 -20.62
C ALA A 24 -4.70 -5.48 -21.07
N GLU A 25 -5.45 -6.09 -20.14
CA GLU A 25 -6.37 -7.17 -20.46
C GLU A 25 -7.85 -6.85 -20.15
N ALA A 26 -8.14 -5.88 -19.27
CA ALA A 26 -9.49 -5.63 -18.78
C ALA A 26 -10.03 -4.23 -19.07
N TYR A 27 -9.22 -3.19 -18.95
CA TYR A 27 -9.65 -1.79 -19.09
C TYR A 27 -9.51 -1.26 -20.53
N THR A 28 -9.48 -2.13 -21.51
CA THR A 28 -9.31 -1.75 -22.91
C THR A 28 -10.42 -0.82 -23.38
N GLY A 29 -10.05 0.37 -23.85
CA GLY A 29 -10.98 1.38 -24.35
C GLY A 29 -11.53 2.35 -23.30
N GLU A 30 -11.21 2.18 -22.03
CA GLU A 30 -11.49 3.16 -20.97
C GLU A 30 -10.40 4.22 -20.93
N GLN A 31 -10.79 5.49 -20.71
CA GLN A 31 -9.83 6.56 -20.40
C GLN A 31 -9.42 6.45 -18.93
N LEU A 32 -8.17 6.04 -18.71
CA LEU A 32 -7.65 5.73 -17.38
C LEU A 32 -6.75 6.84 -16.87
N VAL A 33 -6.85 7.14 -15.58
CA VAL A 33 -5.84 7.88 -14.83
C VAL A 33 -5.40 7.02 -13.64
N LEU A 34 -4.09 6.91 -13.44
CA LEU A 34 -3.50 6.25 -12.28
C LEU A 34 -2.94 7.32 -11.34
N ILE A 35 -3.36 7.27 -10.08
CA ILE A 35 -2.82 8.08 -8.99
C ILE A 35 -1.98 7.15 -8.12
N GLU A 36 -0.67 7.35 -8.16
CA GLU A 36 0.29 6.60 -7.33
C GLU A 36 0.71 7.48 -6.15
N ASN A 37 0.69 6.90 -4.96
CA ASN A 37 1.25 7.49 -3.75
C ASN A 37 2.31 6.56 -3.19
N GLU A 38 3.58 6.86 -3.48
CA GLU A 38 4.70 6.11 -2.91
C GLU A 38 5.17 6.74 -1.60
N PHE A 39 5.49 5.86 -0.64
CA PHE A 39 6.15 6.24 0.60
C PHE A 39 7.64 6.51 0.29
N GLY A 40 8.09 7.78 0.43
CA GLY A 40 9.46 8.19 0.17
C GLY A 40 9.59 9.36 -0.81
N GLU A 41 10.74 10.02 -0.80
CA GLU A 41 11.01 11.24 -1.58
C GLU A 41 11.29 10.98 -3.08
N ILE A 42 11.37 9.72 -3.52
CA ILE A 42 11.78 9.36 -4.89
C ILE A 42 10.77 8.40 -5.51
N GLY A 43 9.91 8.90 -6.40
CA GLY A 43 9.01 8.10 -7.23
C GLY A 43 9.81 7.30 -8.27
N ILE A 44 9.75 5.97 -8.21
CA ILE A 44 10.49 5.07 -9.13
C ILE A 44 9.55 4.35 -10.11
N ASP A 45 8.28 4.14 -9.73
CA ASP A 45 7.33 3.31 -10.51
C ASP A 45 6.66 4.03 -11.69
N GLY A 46 6.52 5.36 -11.66
CA GLY A 46 5.84 6.14 -12.69
C GLY A 46 6.37 5.95 -14.12
N GLY A 47 7.68 5.72 -14.27
CA GLY A 47 8.30 5.48 -15.59
C GLY A 47 7.84 4.19 -16.29
N PHE A 48 7.42 3.16 -15.55
CA PHE A 48 7.03 1.86 -16.13
C PHE A 48 5.63 1.84 -16.73
N LEU A 49 4.75 2.74 -16.32
CA LEU A 49 3.36 2.78 -16.77
C LEU A 49 3.12 3.84 -17.86
N GLN A 50 3.99 4.85 -17.96
CA GLN A 50 3.94 5.86 -19.04
C GLN A 50 4.09 5.25 -20.43
N GLU A 51 4.83 4.15 -20.57
CA GLU A 51 4.96 3.41 -21.84
C GLU A 51 3.64 2.84 -22.35
N ALA A 52 2.65 2.64 -21.48
CA ALA A 52 1.31 2.14 -21.84
C ALA A 52 0.34 3.24 -22.31
N GLY A 53 0.78 4.52 -22.39
CA GLY A 53 -0.05 5.64 -22.84
C GLY A 53 -1.12 6.09 -21.83
N ILE A 54 -0.93 5.77 -20.55
CA ILE A 54 -1.84 6.10 -19.47
C ILE A 54 -1.38 7.39 -18.83
N ASN A 55 -2.33 8.28 -18.50
CA ASN A 55 -2.03 9.47 -17.73
C ASN A 55 -1.74 9.09 -16.29
N ILE A 56 -0.49 9.31 -15.85
CA ILE A 56 -0.04 9.06 -14.49
C ILE A 56 0.09 10.38 -13.76
N THR A 57 -0.57 10.48 -12.62
CA THR A 57 -0.41 11.61 -11.71
C THR A 57 0.30 11.08 -10.45
N GLU A 58 1.59 11.41 -10.33
CA GLU A 58 2.39 11.10 -9.15
C GLU A 58 2.11 12.15 -8.06
N MET A 59 1.79 11.70 -6.85
CA MET A 59 1.66 12.56 -5.69
C MET A 59 2.88 12.38 -4.78
N ASN A 60 3.84 13.30 -4.88
CA ASN A 60 5.14 13.24 -4.19
C ASN A 60 5.13 13.83 -2.77
N SER A 61 3.98 14.16 -2.18
CA SER A 61 3.92 14.91 -0.91
C SER A 61 3.18 14.13 0.17
N GLY A 62 3.88 13.23 0.86
CA GLY A 62 3.36 12.55 2.05
C GLY A 62 2.27 11.49 1.80
N CYS A 63 1.94 10.71 2.83
CA CYS A 63 0.82 9.75 2.76
C CYS A 63 -0.52 10.45 2.49
N ILE A 64 -1.38 9.87 1.66
CA ILE A 64 -2.79 10.30 1.49
C ILE A 64 -3.49 10.40 2.86
N CYS A 65 -3.07 9.59 3.83
CA CYS A 65 -3.65 9.50 5.17
C CYS A 65 -3.19 10.60 6.17
N CYS A 66 -2.02 11.24 6.01
CA CYS A 66 -1.45 12.00 7.13
C CYS A 66 -1.55 13.52 7.09
N SER A 67 -1.73 14.16 5.93
CA SER A 67 -1.76 15.64 5.91
C SER A 67 -2.66 16.29 4.87
N LEU A 68 -3.40 15.53 4.05
CA LEU A 68 -3.77 16.03 2.74
C LEU A 68 -5.17 15.68 2.24
N VAL A 69 -6.15 15.49 3.09
CA VAL A 69 -7.56 15.39 2.63
C VAL A 69 -7.90 16.59 1.71
N GLY A 70 -7.37 17.78 2.03
CA GLY A 70 -7.56 18.97 1.21
C GLY A 70 -6.77 18.97 -0.10
N ASP A 71 -5.54 18.47 -0.12
CA ASP A 71 -4.70 18.47 -1.33
C ASP A 71 -5.00 17.27 -2.23
N PHE A 72 -5.35 16.12 -1.66
CA PHE A 72 -5.86 14.98 -2.41
C PHE A 72 -7.16 15.30 -3.14
N GLY A 73 -8.10 15.99 -2.47
CA GLY A 73 -9.33 16.43 -3.08
C GLY A 73 -9.10 17.37 -4.25
N LYS A 74 -8.18 18.33 -4.11
CA LYS A 74 -7.80 19.25 -5.21
C LYS A 74 -7.16 18.49 -6.37
N ALA A 75 -6.27 17.54 -6.07
CA ALA A 75 -5.62 16.73 -7.10
C ALA A 75 -6.65 15.88 -7.86
N LEU A 76 -7.59 15.24 -7.16
CA LEU A 76 -8.65 14.47 -7.78
C LEU A 76 -9.57 15.35 -8.64
N GLN A 77 -9.96 16.54 -8.15
CA GLN A 77 -10.73 17.50 -8.93
C GLN A 77 -9.97 17.94 -10.20
N GLN A 78 -8.69 18.24 -10.08
CA GLN A 78 -7.85 18.60 -11.22
C GLN A 78 -7.75 17.47 -12.25
N VAL A 79 -7.65 16.22 -11.81
CA VAL A 79 -7.68 15.04 -12.68
C VAL A 79 -9.00 14.94 -13.43
N MET A 80 -10.12 15.13 -12.73
CA MET A 80 -11.46 15.11 -13.32
C MET A 80 -11.62 16.21 -14.37
N ASP A 81 -11.22 17.45 -14.03
CA ASP A 81 -11.36 18.62 -14.91
C ASP A 81 -10.44 18.55 -16.14
N THR A 82 -9.27 17.93 -16.00
CA THR A 82 -8.25 17.89 -17.06
C THR A 82 -8.44 16.72 -18.01
N TYR A 83 -8.72 15.53 -17.47
CA TYR A 83 -8.67 14.28 -18.22
C TYR A 83 -10.06 13.68 -18.50
N HIS A 84 -11.10 14.07 -17.75
CA HIS A 84 -12.45 13.48 -17.84
C HIS A 84 -12.44 11.95 -17.93
N PRO A 85 -11.79 11.24 -16.98
CA PRO A 85 -11.55 9.82 -17.10
C PRO A 85 -12.83 9.00 -16.91
N ASP A 86 -12.87 7.84 -17.57
CA ASP A 86 -13.88 6.82 -17.30
C ASP A 86 -13.62 6.11 -15.98
N ARG A 87 -12.30 5.99 -15.62
CA ARG A 87 -11.86 5.29 -14.42
C ARG A 87 -10.58 5.91 -13.85
N ILE A 88 -10.54 6.01 -12.53
CA ILE A 88 -9.35 6.41 -11.75
C ILE A 88 -8.91 5.22 -10.93
N LEU A 89 -7.65 4.82 -11.08
CA LEU A 89 -6.99 3.81 -10.27
C LEU A 89 -6.16 4.52 -9.22
N ILE A 90 -6.35 4.18 -7.95
CA ILE A 90 -5.56 4.73 -6.85
C ILE A 90 -4.69 3.61 -6.28
N GLU A 91 -3.37 3.77 -6.35
CA GLU A 91 -2.41 2.90 -5.68
C GLU A 91 -1.81 3.65 -4.47
N PRO A 92 -2.34 3.47 -3.26
CA PRO A 92 -1.78 4.07 -2.07
C PRO A 92 -0.46 3.42 -1.68
N SER A 93 0.28 4.08 -0.79
CA SER A 93 1.48 3.51 -0.19
C SER A 93 1.23 2.12 0.41
N GLY A 94 2.20 1.21 0.25
CA GLY A 94 2.11 -0.14 0.78
C GLY A 94 2.04 -0.23 2.31
N VAL A 95 2.33 0.86 3.02
CA VAL A 95 2.21 0.98 4.48
C VAL A 95 1.03 1.86 4.91
N GLY A 96 0.21 2.34 3.97
CA GLY A 96 -1.00 3.12 4.26
C GLY A 96 -2.17 2.23 4.71
N LYS A 97 -3.04 2.77 5.56
CA LYS A 97 -4.31 2.15 5.92
C LYS A 97 -5.30 2.32 4.77
N LEU A 98 -5.97 1.25 4.36
CA LEU A 98 -6.98 1.29 3.31
C LEU A 98 -8.20 2.11 3.72
N SER A 99 -8.63 2.00 4.98
CA SER A 99 -9.72 2.79 5.55
C SER A 99 -9.54 4.29 5.35
N ASP A 100 -8.31 4.81 5.58
CA ASP A 100 -8.04 6.24 5.46
C ASP A 100 -8.20 6.74 4.01
N VAL A 101 -7.76 5.92 3.05
CA VAL A 101 -7.90 6.24 1.62
C VAL A 101 -9.37 6.23 1.19
N ILE A 102 -10.13 5.23 1.64
CA ILE A 102 -11.58 5.15 1.36
C ILE A 102 -12.29 6.38 1.93
N ARG A 103 -12.05 6.71 3.21
CA ARG A 103 -12.61 7.90 3.88
C ARG A 103 -12.23 9.19 3.16
N ALA A 104 -10.96 9.32 2.73
CA ALA A 104 -10.51 10.50 1.99
C ALA A 104 -11.30 10.70 0.69
N VAL A 105 -11.57 9.62 -0.05
CA VAL A 105 -12.39 9.69 -1.28
C VAL A 105 -13.86 9.96 -0.97
N GLN A 106 -14.44 9.32 0.05
CA GLN A 106 -15.85 9.54 0.45
C GLN A 106 -16.12 10.97 0.87
N ASN A 107 -15.20 11.59 1.62
CA ASN A 107 -15.35 12.95 2.14
C ASN A 107 -15.29 14.05 1.05
N LEU A 108 -14.97 13.70 -0.20
CA LEU A 108 -14.92 14.68 -1.29
C LEU A 108 -16.29 15.05 -1.85
N GLU A 109 -17.35 14.32 -1.50
CA GLU A 109 -18.74 14.57 -1.94
C GLU A 109 -18.88 14.86 -3.45
N MET A 110 -18.09 14.19 -4.30
CA MET A 110 -18.09 14.40 -5.73
C MET A 110 -19.25 13.67 -6.40
N HIS A 111 -20.18 14.40 -7.02
CA HIS A 111 -21.41 13.84 -7.61
C HIS A 111 -21.19 12.96 -8.85
N ASP A 112 -20.09 13.19 -9.59
CA ASP A 112 -19.80 12.49 -10.84
C ASP A 112 -18.81 11.30 -10.68
N VAL A 113 -18.55 10.90 -9.43
CA VAL A 113 -17.61 9.85 -9.07
C VAL A 113 -18.30 8.76 -8.29
N VAL A 114 -17.93 7.50 -8.50
CA VAL A 114 -18.41 6.35 -7.73
C VAL A 114 -17.24 5.50 -7.27
N LEU A 115 -17.21 5.18 -5.99
CA LEU A 115 -16.32 4.14 -5.46
C LEU A 115 -16.78 2.78 -6.00
N ASN A 116 -15.90 2.11 -6.75
CA ASN A 116 -16.24 0.90 -7.51
C ASN A 116 -15.63 -0.37 -6.90
N GLY A 117 -14.44 -0.29 -6.29
CA GLY A 117 -13.79 -1.44 -5.67
C GLY A 117 -12.64 -1.07 -4.75
N PHE A 118 -12.46 -1.87 -3.69
CA PHE A 118 -11.35 -1.79 -2.74
C PHE A 118 -10.61 -3.13 -2.75
N THR A 119 -9.52 -3.20 -3.50
CA THR A 119 -8.79 -4.45 -3.70
C THR A 119 -7.50 -4.43 -2.90
N THR A 120 -7.30 -5.45 -2.07
CA THR A 120 -6.03 -5.66 -1.36
C THR A 120 -5.27 -6.81 -1.98
N VAL A 121 -4.05 -6.54 -2.43
CA VAL A 121 -3.12 -7.56 -2.92
C VAL A 121 -2.31 -8.10 -1.75
N VAL A 122 -2.33 -9.41 -1.56
CA VAL A 122 -1.66 -10.10 -0.44
C VAL A 122 -0.67 -11.12 -0.96
N ASP A 123 0.60 -10.97 -0.58
CA ASP A 123 1.60 -12.01 -0.75
C ASP A 123 1.26 -13.20 0.16
N ALA A 124 0.77 -14.29 -0.43
CA ALA A 124 0.32 -15.47 0.31
C ALA A 124 1.45 -16.12 1.13
N THR A 125 2.70 -15.96 0.72
CA THR A 125 3.87 -16.53 1.40
C THR A 125 4.26 -15.78 2.67
N LYS A 126 3.91 -14.50 2.77
CA LYS A 126 4.31 -13.57 3.84
C LYS A 126 3.15 -13.11 4.74
N ALA A 127 1.91 -13.41 4.40
CA ALA A 127 0.70 -12.93 5.08
C ALA A 127 0.77 -13.11 6.61
N LYS A 128 1.08 -14.33 7.09
CA LYS A 128 1.20 -14.62 8.54
C LYS A 128 2.25 -13.76 9.24
N MET A 129 3.38 -13.53 8.58
CA MET A 129 4.47 -12.70 9.11
C MET A 129 4.05 -11.25 9.21
N TYR A 130 3.42 -10.71 8.16
CA TYR A 130 2.97 -9.32 8.14
C TYR A 130 1.84 -9.07 9.14
N MET A 131 0.88 -9.98 9.28
CA MET A 131 -0.15 -9.91 10.33
C MET A 131 0.44 -9.80 11.73
N LYS A 132 1.52 -10.53 11.99
CA LYS A 132 2.15 -10.54 13.31
C LYS A 132 2.99 -9.29 13.58
N ASN A 133 3.77 -8.84 12.60
CA ASN A 133 4.79 -7.81 12.80
C ASN A 133 4.28 -6.40 12.47
N PHE A 134 3.32 -6.29 11.56
CA PHE A 134 2.79 -5.03 11.04
C PHE A 134 1.26 -5.04 11.01
N GLY A 135 0.64 -5.66 12.04
CA GLY A 135 -0.79 -5.93 12.08
C GLY A 135 -1.67 -4.69 11.96
N GLU A 136 -1.25 -3.55 12.51
CA GLU A 136 -2.01 -2.30 12.41
C GLU A 136 -2.29 -1.90 10.97
N PHE A 137 -1.30 -1.97 10.09
CA PHE A 137 -1.43 -1.57 8.68
C PHE A 137 -1.93 -2.73 7.81
N PHE A 138 -1.29 -3.89 7.93
CA PHE A 138 -1.63 -5.06 7.12
C PHE A 138 -3.06 -5.56 7.39
N ASN A 139 -3.47 -5.66 8.67
CA ASN A 139 -4.82 -6.09 8.99
C ASN A 139 -5.87 -5.10 8.49
N ASN A 140 -5.64 -3.78 8.68
CA ASN A 140 -6.54 -2.76 8.16
C ASN A 140 -6.73 -2.88 6.63
N GLN A 141 -5.65 -3.13 5.88
CA GLN A 141 -5.74 -3.35 4.43
C GLN A 141 -6.58 -4.58 4.09
N VAL A 142 -6.52 -5.63 4.89
CA VAL A 142 -7.31 -6.86 4.71
C VAL A 142 -8.77 -6.65 5.15
N GLU A 143 -8.98 -6.06 6.32
CA GLU A 143 -10.29 -5.85 6.96
C GLU A 143 -11.23 -5.03 6.07
N HIS A 144 -10.73 -3.95 5.47
CA HIS A 144 -11.53 -3.03 4.65
C HIS A 144 -11.57 -3.37 3.16
N ALA A 145 -11.00 -4.50 2.73
CA ALA A 145 -11.03 -4.89 1.32
C ALA A 145 -12.39 -5.46 0.91
N SER A 146 -12.93 -5.05 -0.23
CA SER A 146 -14.04 -5.73 -0.89
C SER A 146 -13.59 -6.98 -1.66
N ALA A 147 -12.32 -6.98 -2.11
CA ALA A 147 -11.68 -8.11 -2.75
C ALA A 147 -10.22 -8.27 -2.29
N ILE A 148 -9.78 -9.50 -2.10
CA ILE A 148 -8.41 -9.85 -1.75
C ILE A 148 -7.85 -10.73 -2.87
N ILE A 149 -6.77 -10.27 -3.50
CA ILE A 149 -6.10 -10.98 -4.58
C ILE A 149 -4.78 -11.54 -4.07
N LEU A 150 -4.68 -12.86 -3.95
CA LEU A 150 -3.45 -13.50 -3.49
C LEU A 150 -2.40 -13.51 -4.60
N SER A 151 -1.21 -13.04 -4.30
CA SER A 151 -0.03 -13.17 -5.15
C SER A 151 0.86 -14.32 -4.68
N ARG A 152 1.78 -14.74 -5.54
CA ARG A 152 2.77 -15.80 -5.28
C ARG A 152 2.16 -17.13 -4.83
N THR A 153 0.98 -17.45 -5.32
CA THR A 153 0.29 -18.72 -5.06
C THR A 153 0.79 -19.88 -5.93
N ALA A 154 1.46 -19.59 -7.05
CA ALA A 154 2.03 -20.59 -7.92
C ALA A 154 3.08 -21.46 -7.18
N GLY A 155 2.92 -22.78 -7.23
CA GLY A 155 3.80 -23.72 -6.54
C GLY A 155 3.60 -23.82 -5.01
N MET A 156 2.68 -23.08 -4.44
CA MET A 156 2.34 -23.16 -3.02
C MET A 156 1.56 -24.46 -2.73
N SER A 157 1.89 -25.15 -1.63
CA SER A 157 1.11 -26.32 -1.24
C SER A 157 -0.31 -25.93 -0.83
N ARG A 158 -1.27 -26.81 -1.11
CA ARG A 158 -2.68 -26.61 -0.77
C ARG A 158 -2.88 -26.26 0.70
N GLU A 159 -2.21 -26.97 1.60
CA GLU A 159 -2.29 -26.76 3.04
C GLU A 159 -1.84 -25.34 3.45
N LYS A 160 -0.75 -24.82 2.85
CA LYS A 160 -0.27 -23.47 3.13
C LYS A 160 -1.24 -22.42 2.60
N LEU A 161 -1.81 -22.64 1.41
CA LEU A 161 -2.79 -21.76 0.82
C LEU A 161 -4.06 -21.72 1.67
N ASP A 162 -4.59 -22.87 2.06
CA ASP A 162 -5.79 -22.97 2.91
C ASP A 162 -5.55 -22.30 4.29
N THR A 163 -4.35 -22.45 4.86
CA THR A 163 -3.96 -21.73 6.09
C THR A 163 -3.95 -20.22 5.89
N CYS A 164 -3.40 -19.73 4.78
CA CYS A 164 -3.39 -18.31 4.47
C CYS A 164 -4.82 -17.77 4.32
N VAL A 165 -5.67 -18.46 3.58
CA VAL A 165 -7.08 -18.07 3.39
C VAL A 165 -7.82 -18.05 4.72
N ALA A 166 -7.61 -19.04 5.60
CA ALA A 166 -8.24 -19.06 6.92
C ALA A 166 -7.86 -17.83 7.77
N LEU A 167 -6.57 -17.48 7.81
CA LEU A 167 -6.08 -16.28 8.51
C LEU A 167 -6.71 -14.99 7.97
N LEU A 168 -6.84 -14.87 6.65
CA LEU A 168 -7.47 -13.69 6.04
C LEU A 168 -8.97 -13.65 6.34
N ARG A 169 -9.65 -14.81 6.37
CA ARG A 169 -11.06 -14.90 6.72
C ARG A 169 -11.38 -14.54 8.17
N GLU A 170 -10.44 -14.78 9.10
CA GLU A 170 -10.56 -14.29 10.48
C GLU A 170 -10.63 -12.76 10.55
N LYS A 171 -9.97 -12.07 9.60
CA LYS A 171 -9.94 -10.62 9.51
C LYS A 171 -11.03 -10.04 8.62
N ASN A 172 -11.37 -10.72 7.54
CA ASN A 172 -12.40 -10.28 6.61
C ASN A 172 -13.24 -11.49 6.15
N PRO A 173 -14.40 -11.69 6.76
CA PRO A 173 -15.28 -12.82 6.44
C PRO A 173 -16.00 -12.68 5.09
N THR A 174 -16.16 -11.45 4.57
CA THR A 174 -17.03 -11.14 3.44
C THR A 174 -16.31 -10.95 2.10
N ALA A 175 -15.07 -10.44 2.10
CA ALA A 175 -14.34 -10.13 0.88
C ALA A 175 -14.26 -11.30 -0.11
N THR A 176 -14.31 -11.02 -1.40
CA THR A 176 -13.98 -12.02 -2.42
C THR A 176 -12.48 -12.33 -2.36
N ILE A 177 -12.08 -13.58 -2.09
CA ILE A 177 -10.65 -13.99 -2.09
C ILE A 177 -10.34 -14.76 -3.36
N VAL A 178 -9.40 -14.24 -4.19
CA VAL A 178 -8.89 -14.91 -5.39
C VAL A 178 -7.59 -15.63 -5.02
N THR A 179 -7.61 -16.97 -5.12
CA THR A 179 -6.51 -17.85 -4.73
C THR A 179 -5.75 -18.44 -5.93
N THR A 180 -6.35 -18.39 -7.12
CA THR A 180 -5.79 -18.92 -8.36
C THR A 180 -4.59 -18.09 -8.80
N PRO A 181 -3.48 -18.72 -9.23
CA PRO A 181 -2.34 -18.00 -9.79
C PRO A 181 -2.76 -17.06 -10.93
N TRP A 182 -2.19 -15.86 -10.97
CA TRP A 182 -2.59 -14.84 -11.95
C TRP A 182 -2.33 -15.22 -13.39
N ASP A 183 -1.36 -16.10 -13.63
CA ASP A 183 -1.03 -16.58 -14.97
C ASP A 183 -2.14 -17.49 -15.54
N GLU A 184 -2.97 -18.06 -14.68
CA GLU A 184 -4.11 -18.91 -15.04
C GLU A 184 -5.42 -18.11 -15.24
N LEU A 185 -5.41 -16.81 -14.88
CA LEU A 185 -6.57 -15.92 -14.96
C LEU A 185 -6.30 -14.79 -15.96
N ASN A 186 -7.31 -14.47 -16.78
CA ASN A 186 -7.26 -13.24 -17.57
C ASN A 186 -7.73 -12.03 -16.75
N GLY A 187 -7.35 -10.82 -17.20
CA GLY A 187 -7.68 -9.58 -16.49
C GLY A 187 -9.18 -9.34 -16.31
N LYS A 188 -10.02 -9.80 -17.26
CA LYS A 188 -11.48 -9.67 -17.15
C LYS A 188 -12.08 -10.54 -16.06
N GLN A 189 -11.52 -11.75 -15.83
CA GLN A 189 -11.93 -12.61 -14.72
C GLN A 189 -11.55 -12.01 -13.37
N LEU A 190 -10.34 -11.43 -13.28
CA LEU A 190 -9.89 -10.71 -12.08
C LEU A 190 -10.79 -9.50 -11.82
N LEU A 191 -11.05 -8.67 -12.82
CA LEU A 191 -11.92 -7.51 -12.70
C LEU A 191 -13.34 -7.89 -12.26
N ALA A 192 -13.91 -8.94 -12.83
CA ALA A 192 -15.24 -9.42 -12.44
C ALA A 192 -15.29 -9.91 -10.97
N ALA A 193 -14.20 -10.47 -10.46
CA ALA A 193 -14.09 -10.85 -9.05
C ALA A 193 -13.96 -9.65 -8.11
N MET A 194 -13.30 -8.58 -8.57
CA MET A 194 -13.10 -7.34 -7.80
C MET A 194 -14.35 -6.46 -7.77
N GLU A 195 -15.13 -6.43 -8.85
CA GLU A 195 -16.33 -5.58 -8.99
C GLU A 195 -17.62 -6.24 -8.42
N ARG A 196 -17.53 -7.20 -7.51
CA ARG A 196 -18.71 -7.79 -6.85
C ARG A 196 -19.31 -6.79 -5.89
N ARG A 197 -20.49 -6.26 -6.25
CA ARG A 197 -21.18 -5.19 -5.52
C ARG A 197 -21.66 -5.58 -4.12
N ASP A 198 -21.98 -6.84 -3.89
CA ASP A 198 -22.36 -7.39 -2.60
C ASP A 198 -21.24 -7.25 -1.55
N THR A 199 -20.00 -7.56 -1.93
CA THR A 199 -18.84 -7.42 -1.04
C THR A 199 -18.41 -5.98 -0.85
N LEU A 200 -18.58 -5.12 -1.85
CA LEU A 200 -18.31 -3.69 -1.74
C LEU A 200 -19.28 -3.01 -0.77
N ALA A 201 -20.58 -3.34 -0.87
CA ALA A 201 -21.59 -2.79 0.02
C ALA A 201 -21.30 -3.14 1.48
N ALA A 202 -20.97 -4.40 1.76
CA ALA A 202 -20.58 -4.84 3.10
C ALA A 202 -19.35 -4.11 3.66
N ALA A 203 -18.31 -3.91 2.84
CA ALA A 203 -17.12 -3.18 3.26
C ALA A 203 -17.38 -1.69 3.55
N LEU A 204 -18.30 -1.07 2.83
CA LEU A 204 -18.70 0.32 3.08
C LEU A 204 -19.56 0.45 4.35
N GLU A 205 -20.44 -0.52 4.62
CA GLU A 205 -21.28 -0.55 5.81
C GLU A 205 -20.43 -0.71 7.08
N GLU A 206 -19.45 -1.61 7.09
CA GLU A 206 -18.51 -1.80 8.19
C GLU A 206 -17.72 -0.51 8.53
N LEU A 207 -17.23 0.20 7.52
CA LEU A 207 -16.57 1.50 7.72
C LEU A 207 -17.49 2.57 8.31
N ALA A 208 -18.77 2.58 7.93
CA ALA A 208 -19.75 3.53 8.49
C ALA A 208 -20.02 3.26 9.98
N GLU A 209 -20.15 1.99 10.36
CA GLU A 209 -20.36 1.57 11.75
C GLU A 209 -19.14 1.94 12.64
N GLU A 210 -17.91 1.77 12.15
CA GLU A 210 -16.71 2.18 12.86
C GLU A 210 -16.67 3.69 13.13
N GLN A 211 -17.10 4.51 12.17
CA GLN A 211 -17.15 5.98 12.35
C GLN A 211 -18.16 6.38 13.44
N GLU A 212 -19.31 5.72 13.54
CA GLU A 212 -20.29 6.00 14.59
C GLU A 212 -19.75 5.66 15.98
N HIS A 213 -18.98 4.58 16.11
CA HIS A 213 -18.33 4.20 17.37
C HIS A 213 -17.22 5.16 17.80
N GLU A 214 -16.41 5.72 16.89
CA GLU A 214 -15.40 6.72 17.19
C GLU A 214 -16.01 8.05 17.66
N HIS A 215 -17.19 8.44 17.13
CA HIS A 215 -17.88 9.68 17.56
C HIS A 215 -18.56 9.60 18.92
N HIS A 216 -18.87 8.41 19.42
CA HIS A 216 -19.53 8.25 20.73
C HIS A 216 -18.57 8.37 21.94
N HIS A 217 -17.25 8.44 21.74
CA HIS A 217 -16.30 8.59 22.85
C HIS A 217 -15.92 10.04 23.22
N HIS A 218 -16.51 11.07 22.57
CA HIS A 218 -16.14 12.48 22.80
C HIS A 218 -17.27 13.39 23.27
N HIS A 219 -18.25 12.93 24.05
CA HIS A 219 -19.12 13.85 24.79
C HIS A 219 -19.59 13.24 26.09
N HIS A 220 -18.92 13.59 27.19
CA HIS A 220 -19.52 13.83 28.49
C HIS A 220 -18.51 14.50 29.43
N HIS A 221 -18.56 15.78 29.51
CA HIS A 221 -18.38 16.55 30.74
C HIS A 221 -19.04 17.91 30.51
N ASP A 222 -20.16 18.03 31.14
CA ASP A 222 -20.56 19.15 31.96
C ASP A 222 -22.00 18.92 32.39
N ASP A 223 -22.17 18.64 33.70
CA ASP A 223 -23.22 19.27 34.50
C ASP A 223 -22.99 18.87 35.96
N ASP A 224 -22.84 19.92 36.78
CA ASP A 224 -22.76 19.90 38.21
C ASP A 224 -24.00 19.24 38.86
N ASP A 225 -23.75 18.29 39.79
CA ASP A 225 -24.63 18.18 40.96
C ASP A 225 -23.85 17.54 42.11
N GLU A 226 -23.76 18.33 43.21
CA GLU A 226 -23.19 17.95 44.50
C GLU A 226 -23.95 16.76 45.10
N CYS A 227 -23.23 15.71 45.48
CA CYS A 227 -23.64 14.78 46.53
C CYS A 227 -22.46 14.32 47.36
N GLU A 228 -22.43 14.82 48.60
CA GLU A 228 -21.63 14.31 49.72
C GLU A 228 -22.00 12.87 50.05
N CYS A 229 -21.06 11.93 49.98
CA CYS A 229 -20.84 10.87 50.96
C CYS A 229 -19.56 10.09 50.62
N GLY A 230 -18.75 9.92 51.65
CA GLY A 230 -17.37 9.50 51.63
C GLY A 230 -17.10 8.02 51.39
N CYS A 231 -15.81 7.75 51.30
CA CYS A 231 -15.08 6.51 51.49
C CYS A 231 -14.98 5.54 50.31
N HIS A 232 -13.88 5.44 49.68
CA HIS A 232 -12.82 4.45 49.73
C HIS A 232 -11.91 4.51 48.52
N ASP A 233 -10.61 4.61 48.80
CA ASP A 233 -9.50 4.41 47.87
C ASP A 233 -9.56 3.07 47.15
N HIS A 234 -9.48 3.08 45.85
CA HIS A 234 -8.79 2.06 45.05
C HIS A 234 -8.26 2.73 43.78
N ASP A 235 -6.96 3.04 43.79
CA ASP A 235 -6.13 3.30 42.62
C ASP A 235 -6.15 2.08 41.70
N HIS A 236 -6.71 2.24 40.53
CA HIS A 236 -6.37 1.49 39.34
C HIS A 236 -6.37 2.42 38.13
N ASP A 237 -5.25 3.12 37.97
CA ASP A 237 -4.85 3.73 36.72
C ASP A 237 -4.62 2.63 35.67
N HIS A 238 -5.55 2.45 34.78
CA HIS A 238 -5.33 1.84 33.47
C HIS A 238 -5.73 2.85 32.40
N GLU A 239 -4.85 3.80 32.18
CA GLU A 239 -4.85 4.59 30.95
C GLU A 239 -4.43 3.68 29.81
N HIS A 240 -5.38 3.10 29.09
CA HIS A 240 -5.16 2.56 27.77
C HIS A 240 -5.26 3.72 26.77
N GLU A 241 -4.19 4.47 26.63
CA GLU A 241 -4.00 5.33 25.49
C GLU A 241 -3.85 4.44 24.24
N HIS A 242 -4.90 4.34 23.46
CA HIS A 242 -4.81 3.81 22.09
C HIS A 242 -4.11 4.87 21.24
N HIS A 243 -2.79 4.85 21.21
CA HIS A 243 -2.00 5.61 20.25
C HIS A 243 -2.26 5.02 18.87
N HIS A 244 -3.04 5.71 18.06
CA HIS A 244 -3.12 5.47 16.63
C HIS A 244 -1.81 5.94 15.99
N HIS A 245 -0.88 5.01 15.77
CA HIS A 245 0.36 5.32 15.06
C HIS A 245 0.04 5.62 13.59
N HIS A 246 0.44 6.78 13.10
CA HIS A 246 0.45 7.08 11.68
C HIS A 246 1.56 6.25 11.00
N ALA A 247 1.37 5.89 9.72
CA ALA A 247 2.35 5.09 8.99
C ALA A 247 3.75 5.74 9.00
N ASP A 248 3.80 7.07 8.94
CA ASP A 248 5.03 7.87 8.97
C ASP A 248 5.74 7.87 10.34
N GLU A 249 5.06 7.48 11.42
CA GLU A 249 5.66 7.33 12.75
C GLU A 249 6.36 5.98 12.92
N VAL A 250 5.89 4.95 12.18
CA VAL A 250 6.41 3.57 12.27
C VAL A 250 7.39 3.27 11.16
N PHE A 251 7.13 3.77 9.94
CA PHE A 251 7.93 3.50 8.77
C PHE A 251 8.66 4.75 8.30
N THR A 252 9.91 4.55 7.89
CA THR A 252 10.73 5.61 7.30
C THR A 252 11.20 5.18 5.92
N SER A 253 11.49 6.16 5.07
CA SER A 253 12.15 5.93 3.80
C SER A 253 13.52 6.58 3.78
N TRP A 254 14.49 5.89 3.21
CA TRP A 254 15.83 6.39 2.94
C TRP A 254 16.02 6.38 1.44
N GLY A 255 16.13 7.57 0.84
CA GLY A 255 16.34 7.75 -0.60
C GLY A 255 17.65 8.47 -0.90
N LYS A 256 18.40 8.01 -1.89
CA LYS A 256 19.63 8.64 -2.34
C LYS A 256 19.77 8.60 -3.85
N GLU A 257 20.35 9.69 -4.39
CA GLU A 257 20.87 9.71 -5.76
C GLU A 257 22.35 9.35 -5.77
N THR A 258 22.79 8.66 -6.83
CA THR A 258 24.17 8.20 -6.95
C THR A 258 24.65 8.18 -8.39
N ALA A 259 25.93 8.52 -8.58
CA ALA A 259 26.63 8.28 -9.84
C ALA A 259 27.51 7.01 -9.79
N HIS A 260 27.49 6.27 -8.66
CA HIS A 260 28.27 5.05 -8.49
C HIS A 260 27.72 3.94 -9.42
N PRO A 261 28.57 3.35 -10.30
CA PRO A 261 28.16 2.21 -11.11
C PRO A 261 28.35 0.92 -10.32
N TYR A 262 27.37 0.02 -10.40
CA TYR A 262 27.36 -1.24 -9.67
C TYR A 262 27.66 -2.43 -10.59
N GLU A 263 28.41 -3.40 -10.09
CA GLU A 263 28.37 -4.74 -10.65
C GLU A 263 27.08 -5.44 -10.20
N LYS A 264 26.47 -6.23 -11.08
CA LYS A 264 25.21 -6.93 -10.77
C LYS A 264 25.35 -7.84 -9.54
N GLN A 265 26.50 -8.49 -9.37
CA GLN A 265 26.78 -9.35 -8.22
C GLN A 265 26.97 -8.56 -6.92
N GLU A 266 27.64 -7.42 -6.99
CA GLU A 266 27.80 -6.50 -5.86
C GLU A 266 26.46 -5.99 -5.37
N LEU A 267 25.62 -5.50 -6.29
CA LEU A 267 24.28 -5.04 -5.99
C LEU A 267 23.41 -6.16 -5.38
N ALA A 268 23.48 -7.37 -5.91
CA ALA A 268 22.77 -8.52 -5.37
C ALA A 268 23.19 -8.81 -3.92
N ALA A 269 24.50 -8.83 -3.66
CA ALA A 269 25.02 -9.05 -2.31
C ALA A 269 24.59 -7.95 -1.31
N ALA A 270 24.56 -6.68 -1.76
CA ALA A 270 24.09 -5.58 -0.94
C ALA A 270 22.58 -5.72 -0.62
N LEU A 271 21.77 -6.12 -1.59
CA LEU A 271 20.33 -6.34 -1.37
C LEU A 271 20.06 -7.56 -0.45
N GLU A 272 20.80 -8.66 -0.63
CA GLU A 272 20.71 -9.83 0.27
C GLU A 272 21.13 -9.50 1.71
N ALA A 273 22.09 -8.59 1.89
CA ALA A 273 22.52 -8.16 3.21
C ALA A 273 21.41 -7.43 4.01
N LEU A 274 20.43 -6.86 3.34
CA LEU A 274 19.29 -6.21 3.99
C LEU A 274 18.45 -7.18 4.85
N ASP A 275 18.53 -8.49 4.60
CA ASP A 275 17.83 -9.51 5.39
C ASP A 275 18.47 -9.74 6.77
N THR A 276 19.69 -9.25 7.03
CA THR A 276 20.41 -9.52 8.30
C THR A 276 19.87 -8.77 9.51
N GLY A 277 19.07 -7.69 9.29
CA GLY A 277 18.60 -6.80 10.35
C GLY A 277 19.64 -5.77 10.82
N ASP A 278 20.84 -5.79 10.26
CA ASP A 278 21.91 -4.81 10.59
C ASP A 278 21.56 -3.40 10.12
N TYR A 279 20.63 -3.28 9.17
CA TYR A 279 20.20 -2.04 8.51
C TYR A 279 18.84 -1.52 8.99
N GLY A 280 18.26 -2.11 10.02
CA GLY A 280 16.88 -1.91 10.49
C GLY A 280 15.95 -3.01 9.97
N GLN A 281 14.65 -2.84 10.18
CA GLN A 281 13.65 -3.76 9.62
C GLN A 281 13.30 -3.31 8.19
N VAL A 282 14.11 -3.71 7.21
CA VAL A 282 13.87 -3.35 5.81
C VAL A 282 12.70 -4.15 5.26
N LEU A 283 11.72 -3.46 4.70
CA LEU A 283 10.52 -4.05 4.08
C LEU A 283 10.59 -4.06 2.56
N ARG A 284 11.23 -3.06 1.98
CA ARG A 284 11.40 -2.92 0.54
C ARG A 284 12.65 -2.12 0.22
N ALA A 285 13.33 -2.47 -0.85
CA ALA A 285 14.27 -1.56 -1.51
C ALA A 285 14.02 -1.60 -3.01
N LYS A 286 14.10 -0.43 -3.64
CA LYS A 286 13.96 -0.25 -5.08
C LYS A 286 15.04 0.68 -5.60
N GLY A 287 15.38 0.54 -6.85
CA GLY A 287 16.27 1.51 -7.47
C GLY A 287 16.52 1.25 -8.94
N ILE A 288 17.14 2.27 -9.51
CA ILE A 288 17.66 2.29 -10.88
C ILE A 288 19.08 2.82 -10.77
N VAL A 289 20.07 2.02 -11.11
CA VAL A 289 21.49 2.40 -11.00
C VAL A 289 22.27 2.07 -12.27
N ALA A 290 23.34 2.79 -12.53
CA ALA A 290 24.24 2.46 -13.64
C ALA A 290 24.96 1.14 -13.35
N GLY A 291 25.06 0.27 -14.34
CA GLY A 291 25.91 -0.92 -14.28
C GLY A 291 27.31 -0.62 -14.80
N THR A 292 28.32 -1.34 -14.30
CA THR A 292 29.72 -1.22 -14.75
C THR A 292 29.91 -1.66 -16.21
N ASP A 293 28.97 -2.43 -16.77
CA ASP A 293 28.93 -2.84 -18.17
C ASP A 293 28.26 -1.81 -19.12
N GLY A 294 27.92 -0.63 -18.60
CA GLY A 294 27.26 0.45 -19.34
C GLY A 294 25.75 0.26 -19.53
N LYS A 295 25.16 -0.78 -18.95
CA LYS A 295 23.70 -0.97 -18.91
C LYS A 295 23.17 -0.47 -17.59
N TRP A 296 21.89 -0.14 -17.58
CA TRP A 296 21.21 0.24 -16.35
C TRP A 296 20.57 -0.97 -15.68
N LEU A 297 20.73 -1.06 -14.36
CA LEU A 297 20.19 -2.10 -13.51
C LEU A 297 18.99 -1.53 -12.76
N HIS A 298 17.85 -2.15 -12.93
CA HIS A 298 16.66 -1.90 -12.14
C HIS A 298 16.53 -3.02 -11.12
N PHE A 299 16.32 -2.69 -9.86
CA PHE A 299 16.18 -3.68 -8.81
C PHE A 299 14.95 -3.45 -7.95
N ASP A 300 14.41 -4.53 -7.46
CA ASP A 300 13.36 -4.58 -6.46
C ASP A 300 13.73 -5.66 -5.43
N TYR A 301 13.61 -5.32 -4.17
CA TYR A 301 13.88 -6.19 -3.04
C TYR A 301 12.70 -6.16 -2.07
N VAL A 302 12.30 -7.33 -1.62
CA VAL A 302 11.49 -7.54 -0.41
C VAL A 302 12.15 -8.66 0.40
N PRO A 303 11.96 -8.74 1.74
CA PRO A 303 12.64 -9.72 2.57
C PRO A 303 12.65 -11.14 1.99
N GLY A 304 13.85 -11.66 1.74
CA GLY A 304 14.09 -12.99 1.15
C GLY A 304 13.91 -13.07 -0.37
N GLU A 305 13.72 -11.95 -1.09
CA GLU A 305 13.54 -11.95 -2.54
C GLU A 305 14.24 -10.74 -3.18
N VAL A 306 15.14 -10.99 -4.11
CA VAL A 306 15.89 -9.99 -4.87
C VAL A 306 15.64 -10.17 -6.34
N GLU A 307 15.18 -9.12 -7.02
CA GLU A 307 15.07 -9.08 -8.47
C GLU A 307 15.99 -7.99 -9.03
N ILE A 308 16.88 -8.33 -9.97
CA ILE A 308 17.72 -7.37 -10.69
C ILE A 308 17.61 -7.65 -12.18
N ARG A 309 17.11 -6.68 -12.93
CA ARG A 309 16.93 -6.74 -14.39
C ARG A 309 17.60 -5.57 -15.09
N ASN A 310 17.91 -5.72 -16.36
CA ASN A 310 18.31 -4.60 -17.19
C ASN A 310 17.08 -3.76 -17.55
N GLY A 311 17.24 -2.44 -17.58
CA GLY A 311 16.17 -1.52 -17.91
C GLY A 311 16.64 -0.28 -18.66
N ALA A 312 15.73 0.66 -18.87
CA ALA A 312 16.00 1.94 -19.49
C ALA A 312 17.01 2.76 -18.66
N ALA A 313 17.78 3.61 -19.34
CA ALA A 313 18.71 4.50 -18.69
C ALA A 313 17.99 5.57 -17.86
N GLY A 314 18.37 5.74 -16.59
CA GLY A 314 17.99 6.89 -15.79
C GLY A 314 18.88 8.10 -16.02
N VAL A 315 18.43 9.29 -15.63
CA VAL A 315 19.24 10.52 -15.67
C VAL A 315 20.37 10.47 -14.63
N THR A 316 20.08 9.85 -13.48
CA THR A 316 21.02 9.55 -12.38
C THR A 316 20.61 8.25 -11.71
N GLY A 317 21.54 7.60 -11.02
CA GLY A 317 21.22 6.44 -10.19
C GLY A 317 20.39 6.87 -8.99
N ARG A 318 19.37 6.07 -8.63
CA ARG A 318 18.50 6.31 -7.48
C ARG A 318 18.25 5.02 -6.73
N LEU A 319 18.29 5.13 -5.40
CA LEU A 319 17.99 4.03 -4.49
C LEU A 319 16.98 4.52 -3.46
N CYS A 320 16.04 3.67 -3.11
CA CYS A 320 15.08 3.90 -2.05
C CYS A 320 14.95 2.64 -1.19
N VAL A 321 15.06 2.80 0.12
CA VAL A 321 14.86 1.74 1.11
C VAL A 321 13.73 2.17 2.03
N ILE A 322 12.76 1.30 2.26
CA ILE A 322 11.61 1.53 3.13
C ILE A 322 11.62 0.49 4.24
N GLY A 323 11.42 0.93 5.47
CA GLY A 323 11.40 0.03 6.63
C GLY A 323 11.16 0.75 7.94
N ALA A 324 11.26 0.01 9.05
CA ALA A 324 11.21 0.56 10.39
C ALA A 324 12.61 0.57 10.99
N GLU A 325 12.90 1.59 11.80
CA GLU A 325 14.19 1.75 12.50
C GLU A 325 15.41 1.68 11.55
N LEU A 326 15.31 2.30 10.36
CA LEU A 326 16.38 2.30 9.37
C LEU A 326 17.67 2.95 9.91
N LYS A 327 18.80 2.29 9.67
CA LYS A 327 20.13 2.77 10.06
C LYS A 327 20.81 3.41 8.83
N GLU A 328 20.57 4.69 8.62
CA GLU A 328 20.95 5.44 7.42
C GLU A 328 22.47 5.38 7.13
N ASP A 329 23.33 5.52 8.14
CA ASP A 329 24.80 5.44 7.96
C ASP A 329 25.24 4.05 7.49
N ALA A 330 24.60 3.00 8.01
CA ALA A 330 24.87 1.63 7.59
C ALA A 330 24.40 1.38 6.14
N LEU A 331 23.22 1.90 5.76
CA LEU A 331 22.74 1.84 4.39
C LEU A 331 23.64 2.62 3.42
N THR A 332 24.07 3.82 3.81
CA THR A 332 25.02 4.64 3.03
C THR A 332 26.32 3.89 2.76
N SER A 333 26.85 3.21 3.78
CA SER A 333 28.05 2.39 3.66
C SER A 333 27.83 1.14 2.80
N LEU A 334 26.69 0.45 2.96
CA LEU A 334 26.32 -0.74 2.20
C LEU A 334 26.27 -0.47 0.69
N PHE A 335 25.66 0.66 0.32
CA PHE A 335 25.51 1.06 -1.08
C PHE A 335 26.64 1.96 -1.59
N HIS A 336 27.78 2.05 -0.88
CA HIS A 336 28.98 2.80 -1.30
C HIS A 336 28.70 4.27 -1.68
N LEU A 337 27.87 4.97 -0.89
CA LEU A 337 27.44 6.34 -1.16
C LEU A 337 28.18 7.41 -0.34
N ASN A 338 29.40 7.14 0.08
CA ASN A 338 30.24 8.07 0.87
C ASN A 338 30.86 9.16 0.01
#